data_7dd9562dc5583d406b7a2e0f1a301a01
#
_entry.id   7dd9562dc5583d406b7a2e0f1a301a01
#
_cell.length_a   1.000
_cell.length_b   1.000
_cell.length_c   1.000
_cell.angle_alpha   90.00
_cell.angle_beta   90.00
_cell.angle_gamma   90.00
#
_symmetry.space_group_name_H-M   'P 1'
#
loop_
_entity.id
_entity.type
_entity.pdbx_description
1 polymer ?
#
loop_
_entity_poly.entity_id
_entity_poly.type
_entity_poly.pdbx_seq_one_letter_code
_entity_poly.pdbx_strand_id
1 'polypeptide(L)'
;MILHLSDLHFGTEKPECMWAIQQFCQQHQIEAVVASGDLTQRARYAQFFACKQFLESLKRPYIVVPGNHDIPLYHLWNRVFSPFTRYKLFFDNLENVLETEHFYLVGVNSIRRRYHTRGHISLEQIQRVDEQLKAAPKNKLKLVIAHQPFYTPPNDPHGVKDCPVQGRLALEQWSKHGLNGLLHGHLHVPAAYDLNQIYQLGAAHPVWDIHAGTATSYRLHDNLPNSFNVIDHHMDVRHYFFNAVSQQFEQKP
;
A
#
# COMPACT_ATOMS: atom_id res chain seq x y z
N MET A 1 11.38 -12.10 1.06
CA MET A 1 10.51 -11.28 0.17
C MET A 1 9.33 -10.72 0.93
N ILE A 2 8.72 -9.63 0.45
CA ILE A 2 7.47 -9.09 1.01
C ILE A 2 6.28 -9.36 0.09
N LEU A 3 5.10 -9.55 0.69
CA LEU A 3 3.82 -9.64 0.00
C LEU A 3 3.11 -8.27 0.10
N HIS A 4 2.88 -7.61 -1.03
CA HIS A 4 2.22 -6.31 -1.09
C HIS A 4 0.77 -6.46 -1.55
N LEU A 5 -0.14 -6.34 -0.60
CA LEU A 5 -1.59 -6.33 -0.77
C LEU A 5 -2.10 -4.89 -0.76
N SER A 6 -3.17 -4.60 -1.45
CA SER A 6 -3.92 -3.34 -1.37
C SER A 6 -5.39 -3.54 -1.65
N ASP A 7 -6.18 -2.53 -1.32
CA ASP A 7 -7.59 -2.44 -1.71
C ASP A 7 -8.37 -3.72 -1.36
N LEU A 8 -8.21 -4.15 -0.11
CA LEU A 8 -8.82 -5.37 0.43
C LEU A 8 -10.35 -5.23 0.50
N HIS A 9 -10.84 -4.01 0.79
CA HIS A 9 -12.24 -3.63 0.84
C HIS A 9 -13.12 -4.64 1.59
N PHE A 10 -12.74 -5.03 2.81
CA PHE A 10 -13.54 -5.92 3.64
C PHE A 10 -14.99 -5.42 3.76
N GLY A 11 -15.94 -6.32 3.52
CA GLY A 11 -17.34 -6.06 3.24
C GLY A 11 -17.72 -6.24 1.76
N THR A 12 -16.71 -6.53 0.91
CA THR A 12 -16.85 -6.89 -0.52
C THR A 12 -15.79 -7.90 -0.94
N GLU A 13 -15.22 -8.60 0.04
CA GLU A 13 -14.16 -9.57 -0.16
C GLU A 13 -14.66 -10.88 -0.79
N LYS A 14 -13.78 -11.53 -1.55
CA LYS A 14 -13.95 -12.86 -2.13
C LYS A 14 -13.24 -13.89 -1.26
N PRO A 15 -13.96 -14.83 -0.64
CA PRO A 15 -13.36 -15.85 0.22
C PRO A 15 -12.28 -16.68 -0.49
N GLU A 16 -12.47 -16.98 -1.78
CA GLU A 16 -11.52 -17.73 -2.59
C GLU A 16 -10.17 -16.99 -2.75
N CYS A 17 -10.19 -15.67 -2.92
CA CYS A 17 -8.97 -14.86 -2.98
C CYS A 17 -8.26 -14.84 -1.62
N MET A 18 -9.01 -14.70 -0.52
CA MET A 18 -8.45 -14.74 0.83
C MET A 18 -7.77 -16.07 1.11
N TRP A 19 -8.43 -17.17 0.78
CA TRP A 19 -7.88 -18.51 0.94
C TRP A 19 -6.61 -18.70 0.10
N ALA A 20 -6.62 -18.27 -1.16
CA ALA A 20 -5.47 -18.37 -2.05
C ALA A 20 -4.26 -17.56 -1.54
N ILE A 21 -4.48 -16.37 -0.95
CA ILE A 21 -3.42 -15.57 -0.31
C ILE A 21 -2.85 -16.30 0.92
N GLN A 22 -3.70 -16.94 1.74
CA GLN A 22 -3.25 -17.73 2.87
C GLN A 22 -2.37 -18.90 2.42
N GLN A 23 -2.78 -19.63 1.38
CA GLN A 23 -1.98 -20.72 0.80
C GLN A 23 -0.64 -20.19 0.25
N PHE A 24 -0.67 -19.04 -0.45
CA PHE A 24 0.55 -18.42 -0.95
C PHE A 24 1.55 -18.10 0.18
N CYS A 25 1.07 -17.53 1.29
CA CYS A 25 1.91 -17.24 2.46
C CYS A 25 2.48 -18.50 3.13
N GLN A 26 1.76 -19.63 3.07
CA GLN A 26 2.26 -20.91 3.62
C GLN A 26 3.34 -21.52 2.72
N GLN A 27 3.23 -21.38 1.41
CA GLN A 27 4.11 -21.99 0.41
C GLN A 27 5.38 -21.18 0.15
N HIS A 28 5.40 -19.88 0.52
CA HIS A 28 6.51 -19.00 0.22
C HIS A 28 7.11 -18.39 1.50
N GLN A 29 8.41 -18.06 1.42
CA GLN A 29 9.13 -17.40 2.52
C GLN A 29 8.85 -15.89 2.50
N ILE A 30 7.69 -15.50 3.03
CA ILE A 30 7.28 -14.11 3.18
C ILE A 30 7.83 -13.57 4.50
N GLU A 31 8.65 -12.52 4.46
CA GLU A 31 9.19 -11.83 5.63
C GLU A 31 8.17 -10.90 6.27
N ALA A 32 7.39 -10.21 5.45
CA ALA A 32 6.33 -9.33 5.91
C ALA A 32 5.21 -9.17 4.87
N VAL A 33 4.04 -8.79 5.35
CA VAL A 33 2.89 -8.40 4.55
C VAL A 33 2.73 -6.88 4.64
N VAL A 34 2.58 -6.23 3.51
CA VAL A 34 2.21 -4.81 3.41
C VAL A 34 0.77 -4.72 2.93
N ALA A 35 -0.07 -3.96 3.64
CA ALA A 35 -1.42 -3.61 3.17
C ALA A 35 -1.52 -2.09 2.99
N SER A 36 -1.45 -1.64 1.74
CA SER A 36 -1.30 -0.23 1.38
C SER A 36 -2.64 0.53 1.28
N GLY A 37 -3.56 0.27 2.20
CA GLY A 37 -4.80 1.03 2.37
C GLY A 37 -6.04 0.38 1.76
N ASP A 38 -7.17 1.08 1.94
CA ASP A 38 -8.51 0.60 1.61
C ASP A 38 -8.78 -0.81 2.15
N LEU A 39 -8.48 -0.94 3.46
CA LEU A 39 -8.66 -2.19 4.20
C LEU A 39 -10.15 -2.56 4.27
N THR A 40 -11.01 -1.56 4.32
CA THR A 40 -12.46 -1.72 4.48
C THR A 40 -13.24 -1.02 3.37
N GLN A 41 -14.45 -1.51 3.11
CA GLN A 41 -15.33 -0.87 2.13
C GLN A 41 -15.99 0.42 2.67
N ARG A 42 -16.29 0.50 3.97
CA ARG A 42 -17.08 1.59 4.58
C ARG A 42 -16.68 1.94 6.01
N ALA A 43 -15.46 1.65 6.42
CA ALA A 43 -14.95 1.92 7.77
C ALA A 43 -15.88 1.40 8.89
N ARG A 44 -16.55 0.24 8.71
CA ARG A 44 -17.39 -0.36 9.74
C ARG A 44 -16.55 -1.19 10.70
N TYR A 45 -16.98 -1.26 11.96
CA TYR A 45 -16.29 -2.06 12.98
C TYR A 45 -16.08 -3.51 12.53
N ALA A 46 -17.14 -4.18 12.07
CA ALA A 46 -17.05 -5.58 11.62
C ALA A 46 -16.09 -5.77 10.45
N GLN A 47 -15.97 -4.76 9.56
CA GLN A 47 -15.05 -4.82 8.42
C GLN A 47 -13.59 -4.72 8.86
N PHE A 48 -13.27 -3.80 9.78
CA PHE A 48 -11.93 -3.70 10.38
C PHE A 48 -11.58 -4.97 11.17
N PHE A 49 -12.53 -5.49 11.94
CA PHE A 49 -12.32 -6.73 12.69
C PHE A 49 -12.00 -7.90 11.76
N ALA A 50 -12.80 -8.11 10.71
CA ALA A 50 -12.59 -9.18 9.74
C ALA A 50 -11.25 -9.01 8.99
N CYS A 51 -10.90 -7.78 8.60
CA CYS A 51 -9.61 -7.47 7.97
C CYS A 51 -8.43 -7.81 8.90
N LYS A 52 -8.50 -7.40 10.16
CA LYS A 52 -7.47 -7.72 11.16
C LYS A 52 -7.31 -9.23 11.33
N GLN A 53 -8.42 -9.95 11.49
CA GLN A 53 -8.37 -11.41 11.60
C GLN A 53 -7.75 -12.08 10.37
N PHE A 54 -8.06 -11.57 9.17
CA PHE A 54 -7.44 -12.07 7.94
C PHE A 54 -5.92 -11.83 7.95
N LEU A 55 -5.45 -10.61 8.24
CA LEU A 55 -4.03 -10.30 8.28
C LEU A 55 -3.30 -11.15 9.33
N GLU A 56 -3.86 -11.33 10.51
CA GLU A 56 -3.33 -12.20 11.56
C GLU A 56 -3.28 -13.68 11.14
N SER A 57 -4.24 -14.14 10.35
CA SER A 57 -4.28 -15.52 9.84
C SER A 57 -3.14 -15.86 8.87
N LEU A 58 -2.51 -14.83 8.26
CA LEU A 58 -1.35 -15.01 7.39
C LEU A 58 -0.08 -15.41 8.16
N LYS A 59 -0.08 -15.25 9.50
CA LYS A 59 1.02 -15.63 10.42
C LYS A 59 2.37 -15.01 9.99
N ARG A 60 2.35 -13.79 9.52
CA ARG A 60 3.53 -12.99 9.16
C ARG A 60 3.45 -11.63 9.83
N PRO A 61 4.57 -11.00 10.16
CA PRO A 61 4.58 -9.57 10.51
C PRO A 61 3.91 -8.77 9.41
N TYR A 62 3.14 -7.75 9.78
CA TYR A 62 2.50 -6.92 8.78
C TYR A 62 2.56 -5.43 9.13
N ILE A 63 2.55 -4.58 8.11
CA ILE A 63 2.39 -3.14 8.20
C ILE A 63 1.19 -2.71 7.37
N VAL A 64 0.38 -1.82 7.92
CA VAL A 64 -0.82 -1.29 7.27
C VAL A 64 -0.82 0.23 7.30
N VAL A 65 -1.38 0.85 6.27
CA VAL A 65 -1.71 2.27 6.24
C VAL A 65 -3.19 2.44 5.90
N PRO A 66 -3.85 3.54 6.31
CA PRO A 66 -5.25 3.75 5.94
C PRO A 66 -5.40 4.16 4.48
N GLY A 67 -6.51 3.74 3.85
CA GLY A 67 -7.00 4.25 2.58
C GLY A 67 -8.20 5.20 2.74
N ASN A 68 -8.71 5.74 1.64
CA ASN A 68 -9.82 6.68 1.68
C ASN A 68 -11.17 6.03 2.05
N HIS A 69 -11.32 4.72 1.87
CA HIS A 69 -12.48 3.96 2.35
C HIS A 69 -12.42 3.61 3.83
N ASP A 70 -11.27 3.80 4.51
CA ASP A 70 -11.07 3.53 5.93
C ASP A 70 -11.50 4.67 6.85
N ILE A 71 -12.04 5.75 6.27
CA ILE A 71 -12.72 6.82 7.01
C ILE A 71 -14.23 6.78 6.77
N PRO A 72 -15.08 7.07 7.79
CA PRO A 72 -16.53 7.01 7.66
C PRO A 72 -17.07 7.92 6.57
N LEU A 73 -17.89 7.39 5.66
CA LEU A 73 -18.52 8.18 4.59
C LEU A 73 -19.81 8.87 5.06
N TYR A 74 -20.66 8.16 5.80
CA TYR A 74 -22.02 8.60 6.13
C TYR A 74 -22.17 9.22 7.53
N HIS A 75 -21.23 8.99 8.45
CA HIS A 75 -21.23 9.60 9.77
C HIS A 75 -20.46 10.92 9.73
N LEU A 76 -21.11 12.01 9.25
CA LEU A 76 -20.48 13.32 9.09
C LEU A 76 -19.74 13.80 10.36
N TRP A 77 -20.32 13.59 11.53
CA TRP A 77 -19.69 13.97 12.79
C TRP A 77 -18.36 13.22 13.03
N ASN A 78 -18.37 11.91 12.89
CA ASN A 78 -17.14 11.11 13.02
C ASN A 78 -16.12 11.44 11.93
N ARG A 79 -16.59 11.66 10.69
CA ARG A 79 -15.72 12.06 9.58
C ARG A 79 -15.01 13.38 9.84
N VAL A 80 -15.70 14.33 10.51
CA VAL A 80 -15.15 15.67 10.79
C VAL A 80 -14.23 15.68 11.99
N PHE A 81 -14.61 15.05 13.10
CA PHE A 81 -13.90 15.19 14.38
C PHE A 81 -12.97 14.02 14.71
N SER A 82 -13.26 12.82 14.19
CA SER A 82 -12.53 11.61 14.59
C SER A 82 -12.47 10.57 13.44
N PRO A 83 -11.96 10.93 12.25
CA PRO A 83 -12.08 10.09 11.06
C PRO A 83 -11.39 8.73 11.20
N PHE A 84 -10.32 8.61 11.97
CA PHE A 84 -9.53 7.40 12.13
C PHE A 84 -9.76 6.65 13.43
N THR A 85 -10.76 7.02 14.24
CA THR A 85 -10.97 6.36 15.54
C THR A 85 -11.16 4.85 15.41
N ARG A 86 -11.97 4.40 14.44
CA ARG A 86 -12.18 2.97 14.22
C ARG A 86 -10.93 2.27 13.71
N TYR A 87 -10.20 2.89 12.78
CA TYR A 87 -8.93 2.36 12.31
C TYR A 87 -7.95 2.16 13.48
N LYS A 88 -7.75 3.19 14.30
CA LYS A 88 -6.83 3.13 15.45
C LYS A 88 -7.22 2.10 16.50
N LEU A 89 -8.50 1.76 16.61
CA LEU A 89 -8.97 0.72 17.54
C LEU A 89 -8.43 -0.69 17.15
N PHE A 90 -8.15 -0.91 15.87
CA PHE A 90 -7.69 -2.20 15.38
C PHE A 90 -6.18 -2.22 15.04
N PHE A 91 -5.63 -1.09 14.57
CA PHE A 91 -4.28 -1.00 14.05
C PHE A 91 -3.40 0.03 14.78
N ASP A 92 -3.86 0.53 15.92
CA ASP A 92 -3.19 1.48 16.83
C ASP A 92 -2.76 2.78 16.16
N ASN A 93 -1.75 2.76 15.32
CA ASN A 93 -1.17 3.94 14.69
C ASN A 93 -1.49 4.01 13.19
N LEU A 94 -1.57 5.25 12.67
CA LEU A 94 -1.75 5.50 11.23
C LEU A 94 -0.45 5.34 10.45
N GLU A 95 0.67 5.39 11.14
CA GLU A 95 2.01 5.45 10.59
C GLU A 95 2.95 4.65 11.49
N ASN A 96 3.46 3.57 10.95
CA ASN A 96 4.31 2.62 11.66
C ASN A 96 5.60 2.37 10.88
N VAL A 97 6.59 1.82 11.54
CA VAL A 97 7.80 1.27 10.92
C VAL A 97 7.83 -0.22 11.19
N LEU A 98 8.15 -0.99 10.19
CA LEU A 98 8.40 -2.42 10.32
C LEU A 98 9.76 -2.74 9.70
N GLU A 99 10.64 -3.30 10.51
CA GLU A 99 11.96 -3.74 10.09
C GLU A 99 11.98 -5.27 10.02
N THR A 100 12.50 -5.80 8.91
CA THR A 100 12.71 -7.23 8.69
C THR A 100 14.19 -7.50 8.43
N GLU A 101 14.55 -8.70 8.04
CA GLU A 101 15.92 -9.04 7.67
C GLU A 101 16.46 -8.16 6.53
N HIS A 102 15.66 -7.99 5.46
CA HIS A 102 16.09 -7.31 4.23
C HIS A 102 15.41 -5.96 4.00
N PHE A 103 14.34 -5.64 4.72
CA PHE A 103 13.53 -4.45 4.43
C PHE A 103 13.37 -3.53 5.64
N TYR A 104 13.34 -2.23 5.36
CA TYR A 104 12.93 -1.18 6.27
C TYR A 104 11.70 -0.47 5.68
N LEU A 105 10.55 -0.73 6.27
CA LEU A 105 9.24 -0.34 5.78
C LEU A 105 8.70 0.83 6.61
N VAL A 106 8.34 1.93 5.96
CA VAL A 106 7.83 3.14 6.63
C VAL A 106 6.42 3.46 6.13
N GLY A 107 5.43 3.35 7.00
CA GLY A 107 4.03 3.71 6.70
C GLY A 107 3.79 5.21 6.81
N VAL A 108 3.07 5.78 5.83
CA VAL A 108 2.69 7.19 5.79
C VAL A 108 1.19 7.32 5.51
N ASN A 109 0.49 8.02 6.38
CA ASN A 109 -0.92 8.34 6.17
C ASN A 109 -1.07 9.49 5.16
N SER A 110 -1.38 9.16 3.91
CA SER A 110 -1.67 10.12 2.86
C SER A 110 -3.13 10.60 2.84
N ILE A 111 -4.01 10.01 3.67
CA ILE A 111 -5.44 10.33 3.68
C ILE A 111 -5.72 11.61 4.46
N ARG A 112 -6.51 12.49 3.84
CA ARG A 112 -7.06 13.69 4.50
C ARG A 112 -8.56 13.76 4.26
N ARG A 113 -9.33 13.94 5.33
CA ARG A 113 -10.81 13.99 5.29
C ARG A 113 -11.41 14.97 4.27
N ARG A 114 -10.69 16.07 4.00
CA ARG A 114 -11.14 17.12 3.07
C ARG A 114 -10.97 16.73 1.60
N TYR A 115 -10.08 15.78 1.32
CA TYR A 115 -9.86 15.24 0.00
C TYR A 115 -10.54 13.87 -0.10
N HIS A 116 -11.32 13.63 -1.16
CA HIS A 116 -12.01 12.35 -1.32
C HIS A 116 -11.07 11.25 -1.78
N THR A 117 -10.35 11.49 -2.85
CA THR A 117 -9.44 10.53 -3.48
C THR A 117 -8.00 11.02 -3.44
N ARG A 118 -7.79 12.34 -3.55
CA ARG A 118 -6.47 12.93 -3.56
C ARG A 118 -5.74 12.75 -2.22
N GLY A 119 -4.49 12.30 -2.30
CA GLY A 119 -3.62 12.24 -1.13
C GLY A 119 -3.04 13.60 -0.72
N HIS A 120 -2.43 13.62 0.46
CA HIS A 120 -1.65 14.77 0.95
C HIS A 120 -0.58 14.28 1.92
N ILE A 121 0.65 14.67 1.69
CA ILE A 121 1.78 14.46 2.63
C ILE A 121 2.15 15.82 3.22
N SER A 122 2.13 15.96 4.54
CA SER A 122 2.50 17.24 5.19
C SER A 122 4.03 17.39 5.27
N LEU A 123 4.50 18.61 5.49
CA LEU A 123 5.94 18.88 5.66
C LEU A 123 6.51 18.13 6.87
N GLU A 124 5.75 18.01 7.96
CA GLU A 124 6.16 17.25 9.15
C GLU A 124 6.27 15.75 8.84
N GLN A 125 5.40 15.21 8.00
CA GLN A 125 5.50 13.83 7.54
C GLN A 125 6.72 13.64 6.64
N ILE A 126 6.99 14.57 5.73
CA ILE A 126 8.16 14.54 4.86
C ILE A 126 9.43 14.50 5.71
N GLN A 127 9.58 15.41 6.67
CA GLN A 127 10.73 15.48 7.55
C GLN A 127 10.89 14.22 8.40
N ARG A 128 9.81 13.74 9.02
CA ARG A 128 9.85 12.53 9.85
C ARG A 128 10.30 11.31 9.06
N VAL A 129 9.75 11.08 7.88
CA VAL A 129 10.15 9.97 7.00
C VAL A 129 11.59 10.11 6.55
N ASP A 130 12.02 11.33 6.22
CA ASP A 130 13.41 11.64 5.87
C ASP A 130 14.38 11.22 6.98
N GLU A 131 14.07 11.60 8.22
CA GLU A 131 14.86 11.21 9.40
C GLU A 131 14.88 9.69 9.61
N GLN A 132 13.74 9.01 9.42
CA GLN A 132 13.63 7.55 9.50
C GLN A 132 14.46 6.85 8.42
N LEU A 133 14.40 7.30 7.17
CA LEU A 133 15.19 6.75 6.07
C LEU A 133 16.70 6.99 6.26
N LYS A 134 17.07 8.14 6.80
CA LYS A 134 18.45 8.49 7.13
C LYS A 134 18.99 7.59 8.25
N ALA A 135 18.18 7.29 9.26
CA ALA A 135 18.55 6.44 10.39
C ALA A 135 18.50 4.93 10.06
N ALA A 136 17.80 4.54 9.00
CA ALA A 136 17.61 3.14 8.61
C ALA A 136 18.94 2.45 8.26
N PRO A 137 19.10 1.14 8.56
CA PRO A 137 20.30 0.38 8.22
C PRO A 137 20.59 0.44 6.71
N LYS A 138 21.88 0.64 6.37
CA LYS A 138 22.32 0.82 4.97
C LYS A 138 22.20 -0.44 4.12
N ASN A 139 22.18 -1.60 4.76
CA ASN A 139 22.08 -2.91 4.10
C ASN A 139 20.63 -3.37 3.87
N LYS A 140 19.64 -2.54 4.18
CA LYS A 140 18.23 -2.85 3.98
C LYS A 140 17.61 -2.02 2.87
N LEU A 141 16.69 -2.64 2.14
CA LEU A 141 15.85 -1.94 1.17
C LEU A 141 14.84 -1.06 1.92
N LYS A 142 14.81 0.21 1.57
CA LYS A 142 13.98 1.24 2.21
C LYS A 142 12.75 1.49 1.36
N LEU A 143 11.58 1.14 1.89
CA LEU A 143 10.32 1.29 1.19
C LEU A 143 9.36 2.15 2.01
N VAL A 144 8.70 3.10 1.36
CA VAL A 144 7.64 3.91 1.95
C VAL A 144 6.30 3.41 1.47
N ILE A 145 5.35 3.24 2.39
CA ILE A 145 4.01 2.75 2.12
C ILE A 145 3.02 3.90 2.29
N ALA A 146 2.27 4.22 1.27
CA ALA A 146 1.15 5.15 1.29
C ALA A 146 -0.03 4.52 0.54
N HIS A 147 -1.21 5.14 0.56
CA HIS A 147 -2.33 4.59 -0.20
C HIS A 147 -2.40 5.13 -1.62
N GLN A 148 -2.24 6.43 -1.81
CA GLN A 148 -2.28 7.05 -3.14
C GLN A 148 -0.96 6.95 -3.89
N PRO A 149 -1.00 6.87 -5.24
CA PRO A 149 0.16 6.79 -6.11
C PRO A 149 0.97 8.11 -6.10
N PHE A 150 2.29 8.01 -6.27
CA PHE A 150 3.13 9.20 -6.44
C PHE A 150 3.35 9.57 -7.91
N TYR A 151 3.05 8.64 -8.78
CA TYR A 151 3.05 8.85 -10.22
C TYR A 151 1.88 8.10 -10.88
N THR A 152 1.39 8.69 -11.96
CA THR A 152 0.46 8.04 -12.88
C THR A 152 0.84 8.45 -14.31
N PRO A 153 0.66 7.57 -15.29
CA PRO A 153 0.89 7.92 -16.68
C PRO A 153 0.09 9.16 -17.10
N PRO A 154 0.64 10.02 -17.98
CA PRO A 154 -0.05 11.24 -18.42
C PRO A 154 -1.42 11.00 -19.07
N ASN A 155 -1.63 9.80 -19.60
CA ASN A 155 -2.89 9.40 -20.26
C ASN A 155 -3.95 8.88 -19.28
N ASP A 156 -3.63 8.79 -17.99
CA ASP A 156 -4.59 8.43 -16.95
C ASP A 156 -5.17 9.70 -16.28
N PRO A 157 -6.32 10.22 -16.77
CA PRO A 157 -6.90 11.46 -16.25
C PRO A 157 -7.44 11.32 -14.83
N HIS A 158 -7.67 10.10 -14.36
CA HIS A 158 -8.12 9.83 -12.98
C HIS A 158 -6.93 9.79 -12.03
N GLY A 159 -5.82 9.18 -12.43
CA GLY A 159 -4.66 8.98 -11.59
C GLY A 159 -3.94 10.28 -11.18
N VAL A 160 -3.70 11.19 -12.11
CA VAL A 160 -3.00 12.47 -11.84
C VAL A 160 -3.69 13.29 -10.75
N LYS A 161 -5.02 13.22 -10.64
CA LYS A 161 -5.79 13.94 -9.61
C LYS A 161 -5.63 13.33 -8.23
N ASP A 162 -5.24 12.08 -8.15
CA ASP A 162 -5.17 11.32 -6.90
C ASP A 162 -3.78 11.34 -6.27
N CYS A 163 -2.75 11.75 -7.04
CA CYS A 163 -1.40 11.92 -6.50
C CYS A 163 -1.37 12.90 -5.31
N PRO A 164 -0.60 12.58 -4.25
CA PRO A 164 -0.58 13.41 -3.05
C PRO A 164 -0.09 14.84 -3.30
N VAL A 165 -0.77 15.81 -2.71
CA VAL A 165 -0.21 17.15 -2.57
C VAL A 165 1.12 17.02 -1.82
N GLN A 166 2.16 17.70 -2.31
CA GLN A 166 3.55 17.60 -1.85
C GLN A 166 4.21 16.22 -2.06
N GLY A 167 3.57 15.27 -2.79
CA GLY A 167 4.17 13.97 -3.10
C GLY A 167 5.50 14.10 -3.85
N ARG A 168 5.59 15.02 -4.81
CA ARG A 168 6.83 15.30 -5.53
C ARG A 168 7.95 15.81 -4.60
N LEU A 169 7.65 16.75 -3.71
CA LEU A 169 8.60 17.24 -2.72
C LEU A 169 9.06 16.12 -1.76
N ALA A 170 8.13 15.29 -1.31
CA ALA A 170 8.43 14.14 -0.49
C ALA A 170 9.42 13.18 -1.18
N LEU A 171 9.14 12.84 -2.42
CA LEU A 171 9.98 11.96 -3.23
C LEU A 171 11.40 12.51 -3.41
N GLU A 172 11.53 13.81 -3.77
CA GLU A 172 12.83 14.48 -3.93
C GLU A 172 13.65 14.52 -2.64
N GLN A 173 12.99 14.60 -1.50
CA GLN A 173 13.67 14.58 -0.21
C GLN A 173 14.09 13.17 0.18
N TRP A 174 13.16 12.20 0.10
CA TRP A 174 13.39 10.82 0.54
C TRP A 174 14.41 10.08 -0.32
N SER A 175 14.46 10.36 -1.63
CA SER A 175 15.43 9.73 -2.55
C SER A 175 16.88 10.02 -2.17
N LYS A 176 17.17 11.14 -1.49
CA LYS A 176 18.52 11.50 -1.00
C LYS A 176 19.05 10.53 0.08
N HIS A 177 18.16 9.80 0.74
CA HIS A 177 18.50 8.89 1.83
C HIS A 177 18.33 7.41 1.47
N GLY A 178 18.39 7.10 0.16
CA GLY A 178 18.42 5.74 -0.35
C GLY A 178 17.05 5.07 -0.37
N LEU A 179 15.97 5.83 -0.62
CA LEU A 179 14.66 5.27 -0.92
C LEU A 179 14.75 4.34 -2.13
N ASN A 180 14.32 3.08 -1.99
CA ASN A 180 14.28 2.10 -3.08
C ASN A 180 12.91 2.06 -3.76
N GLY A 181 11.83 2.37 -3.04
CA GLY A 181 10.50 2.40 -3.65
C GLY A 181 9.38 2.86 -2.73
N LEU A 182 8.25 3.09 -3.38
CA LEU A 182 6.96 3.47 -2.81
C LEU A 182 5.97 2.36 -3.12
N LEU A 183 5.20 1.92 -2.13
CA LEU A 183 4.18 0.90 -2.27
C LEU A 183 2.81 1.53 -2.03
N HIS A 184 1.91 1.35 -2.99
CA HIS A 184 0.55 1.91 -2.88
C HIS A 184 -0.48 1.12 -3.70
N GLY A 185 -1.75 1.48 -3.57
CA GLY A 185 -2.89 0.91 -4.29
C GLY A 185 -3.72 1.97 -4.97
N HIS A 186 -4.98 2.08 -4.54
CA HIS A 186 -5.94 3.10 -4.94
C HIS A 186 -6.47 3.01 -6.38
N LEU A 187 -5.60 2.78 -7.36
CA LEU A 187 -5.98 2.71 -8.78
C LEU A 187 -6.49 1.31 -9.17
N HIS A 188 -6.31 0.31 -8.33
CA HIS A 188 -6.66 -1.10 -8.58
C HIS A 188 -5.97 -1.72 -9.80
N VAL A 189 -4.88 -1.11 -10.29
CA VAL A 189 -4.12 -1.56 -11.47
C VAL A 189 -2.67 -1.81 -11.04
N PRO A 190 -2.17 -3.05 -11.12
CA PRO A 190 -0.77 -3.33 -10.81
C PRO A 190 0.15 -2.75 -11.89
N ALA A 191 1.19 -2.05 -11.44
CA ALA A 191 2.23 -1.46 -12.30
C ALA A 191 3.49 -1.16 -11.48
N ALA A 192 4.60 -0.93 -12.16
CA ALA A 192 5.84 -0.44 -11.55
C ALA A 192 6.52 0.57 -12.47
N TYR A 193 6.92 1.71 -11.92
CA TYR A 193 7.53 2.81 -12.65
C TYR A 193 8.83 3.25 -11.96
N ASP A 194 9.90 3.45 -12.74
CA ASP A 194 11.13 4.03 -12.20
C ASP A 194 11.04 5.55 -12.13
N LEU A 195 10.76 6.07 -10.94
CA LEU A 195 10.64 7.51 -10.68
C LEU A 195 11.98 8.24 -10.78
N ASN A 196 13.09 7.54 -10.59
CA ASN A 196 14.41 8.16 -10.78
C ASN A 196 14.62 8.57 -12.24
N GLN A 197 14.20 7.72 -13.20
CA GLN A 197 14.22 8.06 -14.62
C GLN A 197 13.18 9.12 -14.97
N ILE A 198 11.93 8.94 -14.52
CA ILE A 198 10.81 9.82 -14.88
C ILE A 198 11.02 11.25 -14.36
N TYR A 199 11.54 11.35 -13.15
CA TYR A 199 11.63 12.62 -12.43
C TYR A 199 13.05 13.16 -12.30
N GLN A 200 14.06 12.43 -12.76
CA GLN A 200 15.47 12.83 -12.68
C GLN A 200 15.89 13.15 -11.23
N LEU A 201 15.60 12.22 -10.32
CA LEU A 201 15.82 12.43 -8.87
C LEU A 201 17.29 12.47 -8.47
N GLY A 202 18.21 12.00 -9.33
CA GLY A 202 19.63 11.91 -9.05
C GLY A 202 20.02 10.82 -8.04
N ALA A 203 19.13 9.84 -7.82
CA ALA A 203 19.43 8.68 -6.98
C ALA A 203 20.44 7.73 -7.67
N ALA A 204 21.25 7.04 -6.87
CA ALA A 204 22.27 6.10 -7.39
C ALA A 204 21.67 4.80 -7.96
N HIS A 205 20.39 4.56 -7.73
CA HIS A 205 19.65 3.36 -8.14
C HIS A 205 18.22 3.72 -8.55
N PRO A 206 17.47 2.81 -9.20
CA PRO A 206 16.04 3.01 -9.45
C PRO A 206 15.27 3.30 -8.16
N VAL A 207 14.26 4.17 -8.26
CA VAL A 207 13.29 4.44 -7.20
C VAL A 207 11.92 4.05 -7.73
N TRP A 208 11.43 2.91 -7.30
CA TRP A 208 10.23 2.32 -7.86
C TRP A 208 8.94 2.90 -7.26
N ASP A 209 7.97 3.23 -8.08
CA ASP A 209 6.58 3.48 -7.70
C ASP A 209 5.77 2.22 -8.02
N ILE A 210 5.40 1.44 -7.00
CA ILE A 210 4.86 0.10 -7.15
C ILE A 210 3.37 0.13 -6.80
N HIS A 211 2.55 0.01 -7.83
CA HIS A 211 1.10 -0.04 -7.72
C HIS A 211 0.63 -1.48 -7.49
N ALA A 212 -0.24 -1.69 -6.53
CA ALA A 212 -0.95 -2.95 -6.35
C ALA A 212 -2.37 -2.85 -6.94
N GLY A 213 -2.87 -3.97 -7.43
CA GLY A 213 -4.28 -4.12 -7.73
C GLY A 213 -5.11 -4.42 -6.47
N THR A 214 -6.42 -4.66 -6.64
CA THR A 214 -7.28 -5.08 -5.53
C THR A 214 -7.07 -6.57 -5.23
N ALA A 215 -6.65 -6.87 -4.00
CA ALA A 215 -6.23 -8.24 -3.67
C ALA A 215 -7.40 -9.20 -3.42
N THR A 216 -8.46 -8.74 -2.77
CA THR A 216 -9.55 -9.63 -2.32
C THR A 216 -10.94 -9.22 -2.79
N SER A 217 -11.16 -7.97 -3.18
CA SER A 217 -12.49 -7.43 -3.44
C SER A 217 -13.02 -7.78 -4.83
N TYR A 218 -14.34 -7.86 -4.97
CA TYR A 218 -14.99 -7.91 -6.29
C TYR A 218 -15.04 -6.54 -7.01
N ARG A 219 -14.55 -5.48 -6.39
CA ARG A 219 -14.42 -4.14 -7.02
C ARG A 219 -13.20 -4.09 -7.93
N LEU A 220 -13.30 -4.75 -9.05
CA LEU A 220 -12.25 -4.81 -10.06
C LEU A 220 -12.24 -3.54 -10.92
N HIS A 221 -11.06 -3.16 -11.42
CA HIS A 221 -10.90 -2.13 -12.44
C HIS A 221 -10.73 -2.81 -13.81
N ASP A 222 -11.47 -2.37 -14.81
CA ASP A 222 -11.41 -2.84 -16.22
C ASP A 222 -11.40 -4.37 -16.38
N ASN A 223 -12.13 -5.09 -15.50
CA ASN A 223 -12.16 -6.54 -15.45
C ASN A 223 -10.80 -7.22 -15.20
N LEU A 224 -9.80 -6.49 -14.71
CA LEU A 224 -8.54 -7.10 -14.25
C LEU A 224 -8.83 -8.05 -13.09
N PRO A 225 -8.25 -9.26 -13.08
CA PRO A 225 -8.41 -10.17 -11.97
C PRO A 225 -7.83 -9.58 -10.67
N ASN A 226 -8.28 -10.08 -9.52
CA ASN A 226 -7.66 -9.76 -8.24
C ASN A 226 -6.15 -10.02 -8.34
N SER A 227 -5.36 -9.16 -7.72
CA SER A 227 -3.91 -9.22 -7.86
C SER A 227 -3.18 -8.66 -6.64
N PHE A 228 -1.95 -9.07 -6.46
CA PHE A 228 -1.01 -8.54 -5.49
C PHE A 228 0.42 -8.55 -6.07
N ASN A 229 1.35 -7.89 -5.38
CA ASN A 229 2.75 -7.90 -5.77
C ASN A 229 3.59 -8.71 -4.79
N VAL A 230 4.66 -9.31 -5.30
CA VAL A 230 5.75 -9.87 -4.51
C VAL A 230 7.02 -9.10 -4.84
N ILE A 231 7.74 -8.67 -3.82
CA ILE A 231 8.97 -7.90 -3.98
C ILE A 231 10.08 -8.63 -3.21
N ASP A 232 11.15 -8.98 -3.89
CA ASP A 232 12.27 -9.65 -3.26
C ASP A 232 13.38 -8.67 -2.82
N HIS A 233 14.42 -9.20 -2.19
CA HIS A 233 15.55 -8.41 -1.68
C HIS A 233 16.49 -7.86 -2.76
N HIS A 234 16.21 -8.13 -4.04
CA HIS A 234 16.88 -7.52 -5.19
C HIS A 234 16.04 -6.42 -5.85
N MET A 235 14.87 -6.09 -5.26
CA MET A 235 13.85 -5.20 -5.83
C MET A 235 13.22 -5.74 -7.12
N ASP A 236 13.23 -7.07 -7.32
CA ASP A 236 12.44 -7.68 -8.37
C ASP A 236 10.95 -7.68 -7.98
N VAL A 237 10.15 -6.99 -8.78
CA VAL A 237 8.72 -6.79 -8.55
C VAL A 237 7.95 -7.73 -9.48
N ARG A 238 7.20 -8.64 -8.88
CA ARG A 238 6.39 -9.62 -9.60
C ARG A 238 4.92 -9.43 -9.30
N HIS A 239 4.10 -9.35 -10.37
CA HIS A 239 2.65 -9.23 -10.27
C HIS A 239 2.00 -10.62 -10.35
N TYR A 240 1.15 -10.92 -9.37
CA TYR A 240 0.39 -12.17 -9.30
C TYR A 240 -1.09 -11.88 -9.49
N PHE A 241 -1.76 -12.64 -10.33
CA PHE A 241 -3.17 -12.48 -10.66
C PHE A 241 -3.95 -13.74 -10.30
N PHE A 242 -5.14 -13.56 -9.74
CA PHE A 242 -6.00 -14.68 -9.37
C PHE A 242 -6.53 -15.38 -10.62
N ASN A 243 -6.26 -16.67 -10.70
CA ASN A 243 -6.80 -17.55 -11.73
C ASN A 243 -8.02 -18.29 -11.16
N ALA A 244 -9.21 -18.01 -11.71
CA ALA A 244 -10.46 -18.61 -11.24
C ALA A 244 -10.57 -20.12 -11.53
N VAL A 245 -9.79 -20.66 -12.46
CA VAL A 245 -9.79 -22.10 -12.78
C VAL A 245 -8.96 -22.87 -11.75
N SER A 246 -7.72 -22.44 -11.51
CA SER A 246 -6.82 -23.06 -10.52
C SER A 246 -7.13 -22.65 -9.08
N GLN A 247 -7.92 -21.62 -8.86
CA GLN A 247 -8.19 -20.99 -7.55
C GLN A 247 -6.89 -20.54 -6.84
N GLN A 248 -5.90 -20.11 -7.61
CA GLN A 248 -4.58 -19.69 -7.11
C GLN A 248 -4.18 -18.35 -7.73
N PHE A 249 -3.24 -17.68 -7.07
CA PHE A 249 -2.55 -16.53 -7.67
C PHE A 249 -1.36 -17.02 -8.48
N GLU A 250 -1.32 -16.64 -9.74
CA GLU A 250 -0.29 -17.02 -10.70
C GLU A 250 0.45 -15.78 -11.18
N GLN A 251 1.78 -15.89 -11.29
CA GLN A 251 2.58 -14.82 -11.87
C GLN A 251 2.25 -14.69 -13.36
N LYS A 252 1.93 -13.49 -13.80
CA LYS A 252 1.87 -13.18 -15.24
C LYS A 252 3.23 -12.69 -15.72
N PRO A 253 3.62 -13.12 -16.93
CA PRO A 253 4.86 -12.64 -17.55
C PRO A 253 4.82 -11.14 -17.81
#